data_41e2703c639952ccce8977488cc470b2
#
_entry.id   41e2703c639952ccce8977488cc470b2
#
_cell.length_a   1.000
_cell.length_b   1.000
_cell.length_c   1.000
_cell.angle_alpha   90.00
_cell.angle_beta   90.00
_cell.angle_gamma   90.00
#
_symmetry.space_group_name_H-M   'P 1'
#
loop_
_entity.id
_entity.type
_entity.pdbx_description
1 polymer ?
#
loop_
_entity_poly.entity_id
_entity_poly.type
_entity_poly.pdbx_seq_one_letter_code
_entity_poly.pdbx_strand_id
1 'polypeptide(L)'
;MIKQTCIRQFADHQQIKKCKERIKTANKSFAQLSNILALAGNEVRLTILYLLEEEKELCPCDLADILGMSIPAISQHLRKLKDGNVVETRKEGQTIYYSLTQDNLKILRPFFKHINQQTQKLETA
;
A
#
# COMPACT_ATOMS: atom_id res chain seq x y z
N MET A 1 -26.44 -11.14 17.71
CA MET A 1 -25.95 -12.22 16.84
C MET A 1 -26.91 -12.40 15.67
N ILE A 2 -26.41 -12.22 14.47
CA ILE A 2 -27.23 -12.36 13.27
C ILE A 2 -27.38 -13.82 12.94
N LYS A 3 -28.62 -14.30 12.91
CA LYS A 3 -28.92 -15.65 12.41
C LYS A 3 -28.73 -15.65 10.91
N GLN A 4 -27.72 -16.34 10.45
CA GLN A 4 -27.53 -16.57 9.03
C GLN A 4 -28.28 -17.84 8.61
N THR A 5 -29.24 -17.65 7.72
CA THR A 5 -29.89 -18.78 7.05
C THR A 5 -29.17 -19.00 5.72
N CYS A 6 -28.38 -20.07 5.67
CA CYS A 6 -27.75 -20.51 4.44
C CYS A 6 -28.71 -21.41 3.66
N ILE A 7 -29.03 -21.04 2.42
CA ILE A 7 -30.02 -21.76 1.59
C ILE A 7 -29.43 -22.92 0.81
N ARG A 8 -28.13 -23.18 0.88
CA ARG A 8 -27.55 -24.34 0.21
C ARG A 8 -28.01 -25.63 0.88
N GLN A 9 -28.32 -26.63 0.11
CA GLN A 9 -28.79 -27.91 0.62
C GLN A 9 -27.67 -28.77 1.17
N PHE A 10 -26.51 -28.77 0.50
CA PHE A 10 -25.37 -29.60 0.89
C PHE A 10 -24.09 -28.77 0.86
N ALA A 11 -23.24 -28.99 1.87
CA ALA A 11 -21.89 -28.44 1.88
C ALA A 11 -20.94 -29.39 1.12
N ASP A 12 -20.11 -28.84 0.26
CA ASP A 12 -19.03 -29.61 -0.34
C ASP A 12 -17.86 -29.61 0.64
N HIS A 13 -17.75 -30.68 1.43
CA HIS A 13 -16.75 -30.80 2.48
C HIS A 13 -15.31 -30.84 1.94
N GLN A 14 -15.12 -31.43 0.76
CA GLN A 14 -13.80 -31.45 0.13
C GLN A 14 -13.36 -30.06 -0.32
N GLN A 15 -14.26 -29.31 -0.93
CA GLN A 15 -13.99 -27.94 -1.32
C GLN A 15 -13.65 -27.07 -0.12
N ILE A 16 -14.42 -27.17 0.94
CA ILE A 16 -14.22 -26.42 2.17
C ILE A 16 -12.86 -26.75 2.78
N LYS A 17 -12.51 -28.03 2.85
CA LYS A 17 -11.23 -28.49 3.39
C LYS A 17 -10.05 -27.94 2.59
N LYS A 18 -10.12 -28.03 1.27
CA LYS A 18 -9.09 -27.49 0.37
C LYS A 18 -8.92 -25.99 0.56
N CYS A 19 -10.02 -25.25 0.67
CA CYS A 19 -9.99 -23.81 0.89
C CYS A 19 -9.38 -23.45 2.24
N LYS A 20 -9.71 -24.17 3.30
CA LYS A 20 -9.11 -23.96 4.63
C LYS A 20 -7.59 -24.17 4.59
N GLU A 21 -7.15 -25.24 3.93
CA GLU A 21 -5.73 -25.53 3.79
C GLU A 21 -5.00 -24.45 3.00
N ARG A 22 -5.62 -23.96 1.93
CA ARG A 22 -5.08 -22.89 1.08
C ARG A 22 -4.91 -21.59 1.88
N ILE A 23 -5.92 -21.22 2.66
CA ILE A 23 -5.86 -20.01 3.52
C ILE A 23 -4.74 -20.16 4.55
N LYS A 24 -4.63 -21.33 5.19
CA LYS A 24 -3.60 -21.60 6.19
C LYS A 24 -2.20 -21.48 5.58
N THR A 25 -2.00 -22.02 4.38
CA THR A 25 -0.72 -21.93 3.66
C THR A 25 -0.37 -20.50 3.29
N ALA A 26 -1.36 -19.71 2.87
CA ALA A 26 -1.19 -18.33 2.42
C ALA A 26 -1.30 -17.29 3.53
N ASN A 27 -1.38 -17.70 4.79
CA ASN A 27 -1.68 -16.81 5.92
C ASN A 27 -0.73 -15.60 6.00
N LYS A 28 0.59 -15.84 5.86
CA LYS A 28 1.58 -14.75 5.91
C LYS A 28 1.39 -13.76 4.77
N SER A 29 1.06 -14.25 3.58
CA SER A 29 0.82 -13.40 2.41
C SER A 29 -0.41 -12.52 2.59
N PHE A 30 -1.48 -13.06 3.17
CA PHE A 30 -2.67 -12.28 3.48
C PHE A 30 -2.36 -11.18 4.49
N ALA A 31 -1.62 -11.50 5.55
CA ALA A 31 -1.25 -10.52 6.57
C ALA A 31 -0.40 -9.38 5.98
N GLN A 32 0.62 -9.73 5.21
CA GLN A 32 1.51 -8.74 4.57
C GLN A 32 0.73 -7.86 3.58
N LEU A 33 -0.02 -8.48 2.69
CA LEU A 33 -0.75 -7.75 1.66
C LEU A 33 -1.84 -6.85 2.24
N SER A 34 -2.59 -7.35 3.24
CA SER A 34 -3.63 -6.54 3.88
C SER A 34 -3.05 -5.33 4.59
N ASN A 35 -1.88 -5.46 5.22
CA ASN A 35 -1.19 -4.33 5.84
C ASN A 35 -0.82 -3.26 4.80
N ILE A 36 -0.23 -3.68 3.69
CA ILE A 36 0.16 -2.75 2.61
C ILE A 36 -1.07 -2.07 2.02
N LEU A 37 -2.13 -2.83 1.73
CA LEU A 37 -3.34 -2.28 1.14
C LEU A 37 -4.05 -1.32 2.08
N ALA A 38 -4.05 -1.59 3.39
CA ALA A 38 -4.63 -0.68 4.38
C ALA A 38 -3.86 0.64 4.43
N LEU A 39 -2.54 0.58 4.40
CA LEU A 39 -1.69 1.78 4.42
C LEU A 39 -1.79 2.56 3.11
N ALA A 40 -1.78 1.89 1.97
CA ALA A 40 -1.89 2.49 0.66
C ALA A 40 -3.33 2.90 0.30
N GLY A 41 -4.32 2.43 1.03
CA GLY A 41 -5.74 2.71 0.79
C GLY A 41 -6.21 4.09 1.22
N ASN A 42 -5.31 5.04 1.31
CA ASN A 42 -5.58 6.45 1.58
C ASN A 42 -4.98 7.25 0.43
N GLU A 43 -5.74 8.17 -0.14
CA GLU A 43 -5.32 8.89 -1.33
C GLU A 43 -3.99 9.63 -1.16
N VAL A 44 -3.80 10.31 -0.02
CA VAL A 44 -2.56 11.04 0.25
C VAL A 44 -1.38 10.07 0.36
N ARG A 45 -1.53 9.00 1.13
CA ARG A 45 -0.47 8.02 1.29
C ARG A 45 -0.14 7.31 -0.03
N LEU A 46 -1.16 6.96 -0.81
CA LEU A 46 -0.93 6.36 -2.13
C LEU A 46 -0.16 7.30 -3.05
N THR A 47 -0.50 8.58 -3.03
CA THR A 47 0.21 9.61 -3.80
C THR A 47 1.67 9.73 -3.36
N ILE A 48 1.91 9.72 -2.05
CA ILE A 48 3.28 9.74 -1.51
C ILE A 48 4.08 8.53 -2.01
N LEU A 49 3.49 7.33 -1.93
CA LEU A 49 4.16 6.11 -2.37
C LEU A 49 4.48 6.14 -3.87
N TYR A 50 3.56 6.64 -4.66
CA TYR A 50 3.75 6.84 -6.09
C TYR A 50 4.94 7.77 -6.37
N LEU A 51 5.00 8.91 -5.67
CA LEU A 51 6.08 9.88 -5.84
C LEU A 51 7.44 9.28 -5.43
N LEU A 52 7.47 8.49 -4.37
CA LEU A 52 8.69 7.82 -3.93
C LEU A 52 9.18 6.78 -4.95
N GLU A 53 8.28 6.13 -5.67
CA GLU A 53 8.68 5.25 -6.77
C GLU A 53 9.27 6.05 -7.93
N GLU A 54 8.64 7.15 -8.30
CA GLU A 54 9.09 7.98 -9.42
C GLU A 54 10.44 8.67 -9.13
N GLU A 55 10.59 9.24 -7.95
CA GLU A 55 11.75 10.08 -7.58
C GLU A 55 12.81 9.31 -6.78
N LYS A 56 12.54 8.09 -6.36
CA LYS A 56 13.35 7.20 -5.55
C LYS A 56 13.39 7.60 -4.07
N GLU A 57 13.67 8.84 -3.74
CA GLU A 57 13.59 9.33 -2.38
C GLU A 57 13.20 10.81 -2.35
N LEU A 58 12.45 11.19 -1.31
CA LEU A 58 12.03 12.57 -1.07
C LEU A 58 12.04 12.85 0.43
N CYS A 59 12.27 14.09 0.80
CA CYS A 59 12.17 14.53 2.19
C CYS A 59 10.75 15.06 2.48
N PRO A 60 10.36 15.17 3.77
CA PRO A 60 9.03 15.68 4.11
C PRO A 60 8.74 17.08 3.56
N CYS A 61 9.74 17.95 3.51
CA CYS A 61 9.56 19.31 2.97
C CYS A 61 9.19 19.27 1.48
N ASP A 62 9.85 18.41 0.70
CA ASP A 62 9.53 18.24 -0.72
C ASP A 62 8.11 17.74 -0.91
N LEU A 63 7.72 16.74 -0.14
CA LEU A 63 6.36 16.18 -0.21
C LEU A 63 5.30 17.21 0.18
N ALA A 64 5.58 18.01 1.22
CA ALA A 64 4.68 19.07 1.64
C ALA A 64 4.48 20.10 0.53
N ASP A 65 5.56 20.51 -0.13
CA ASP A 65 5.50 21.46 -1.24
C ASP A 65 4.75 20.88 -2.44
N ILE A 66 5.05 19.64 -2.81
CA ILE A 66 4.42 18.98 -3.96
C ILE A 66 2.91 18.83 -3.74
N LEU A 67 2.50 18.41 -2.54
CA LEU A 67 1.11 18.09 -2.25
C LEU A 67 0.32 19.29 -1.70
N GLY A 68 0.98 20.42 -1.45
CA GLY A 68 0.32 21.57 -0.87
C GLY A 68 -0.22 21.33 0.53
N MET A 69 0.51 20.53 1.32
CA MET A 69 0.12 20.15 2.69
C MET A 69 1.15 20.64 3.69
N SER A 70 0.74 20.72 4.95
CA SER A 70 1.68 21.09 6.02
C SER A 70 2.67 19.96 6.28
N ILE A 71 3.86 20.33 6.75
CA ILE A 71 4.88 19.34 7.11
C ILE A 71 4.40 18.41 8.23
N PRO A 72 3.72 18.88 9.31
CA PRO A 72 3.17 17.97 10.30
C PRO A 72 2.17 16.95 9.75
N ALA A 73 1.31 17.34 8.80
CA ALA A 73 0.36 16.42 8.17
C ALA A 73 1.09 15.35 7.36
N ILE A 74 2.06 15.76 6.55
CA ILE A 74 2.91 14.81 5.78
C ILE A 74 3.65 13.87 6.73
N SER A 75 4.22 14.40 7.81
CA SER A 75 4.98 13.61 8.78
C SER A 75 4.13 12.53 9.45
N GLN A 76 2.85 12.80 9.71
CA GLN A 76 1.93 11.80 10.26
C GLN A 76 1.71 10.64 9.29
N HIS A 77 1.52 10.94 8.00
CA HIS A 77 1.37 9.91 6.97
C HIS A 77 2.66 9.09 6.82
N LEU A 78 3.81 9.75 6.81
CA LEU A 78 5.10 9.07 6.70
C LEU A 78 5.37 8.17 7.91
N ARG A 79 4.98 8.60 9.11
CA ARG A 79 5.11 7.78 10.33
C ARG A 79 4.33 6.48 10.19
N LYS A 80 3.07 6.56 9.73
CA LYS A 80 2.25 5.35 9.52
C LYS A 80 2.89 4.40 8.52
N LEU A 81 3.40 4.94 7.42
CA LEU A 81 4.06 4.15 6.38
C LEU A 81 5.34 3.50 6.90
N LYS A 82 6.12 4.23 7.70
CA LYS A 82 7.35 3.72 8.29
C LYS A 82 7.06 2.64 9.33
N ASP A 83 6.08 2.86 10.21
CA ASP A 83 5.68 1.89 11.23
C ASP A 83 5.19 0.58 10.58
N GLY A 84 4.57 0.68 9.41
CA GLY A 84 4.14 -0.49 8.64
C GLY A 84 5.22 -1.07 7.74
N ASN A 85 6.45 -0.59 7.79
CA ASN A 85 7.59 -1.04 6.98
C ASN A 85 7.39 -0.89 5.47
N VAL A 86 6.53 0.03 5.05
CA VAL A 86 6.31 0.32 3.62
C VAL A 86 7.38 1.26 3.09
N VAL A 87 7.88 2.13 3.95
CA VAL A 87 8.97 3.05 3.62
C VAL A 87 10.11 2.90 4.62
N GLU A 88 11.29 3.28 4.19
CA GLU A 88 12.49 3.37 5.03
C GLU A 88 13.11 4.74 4.90
N THR A 89 14.04 5.06 5.79
CA THR A 89 14.63 6.39 5.88
C THR A 89 16.14 6.37 5.77
N ARG A 90 16.68 7.45 5.22
CA ARG A 90 18.11 7.74 5.19
C ARG A 90 18.31 9.16 5.67
N LYS A 91 19.24 9.37 6.59
CA LYS A 91 19.52 10.69 7.12
C LYS A 91 20.80 11.25 6.49
N GLU A 92 20.74 12.48 6.02
CA GLU A 92 21.89 13.20 5.51
C GLU A 92 21.87 14.60 6.12
N GLY A 93 22.82 14.86 7.02
CA GLY A 93 22.79 16.09 7.83
C GLY A 93 21.55 16.10 8.70
N GLN A 94 20.75 17.15 8.58
CA GLN A 94 19.48 17.29 9.29
C GLN A 94 18.29 16.85 8.45
N THR A 95 18.52 16.44 7.21
CA THR A 95 17.46 16.04 6.28
C THR A 95 17.24 14.53 6.34
N ILE A 96 15.97 14.14 6.44
CA ILE A 96 15.57 12.73 6.41
C ILE A 96 14.90 12.46 5.08
N TYR A 97 15.44 11.50 4.31
CA TYR A 97 14.88 11.07 3.04
C TYR A 97 14.13 9.78 3.24
N TYR A 98 12.96 9.69 2.62
CA TYR A 98 12.09 8.51 2.62
C TYR A 98 12.15 7.82 1.27
N SER A 99 12.16 6.50 1.28
CA SER A 99 12.12 5.68 0.08
C SER A 99 11.28 4.44 0.32
N LEU A 100 10.84 3.79 -0.76
CA LEU A 100 10.08 2.55 -0.64
C LEU A 100 10.99 1.39 -0.26
N THR A 101 10.48 0.51 0.62
CA THR A 101 11.16 -0.76 0.89
C THR A 101 11.04 -1.67 -0.33
N GLN A 102 12.10 -2.47 -0.60
CA GLN A 102 12.16 -3.29 -1.81
C GLN A 102 11.02 -4.32 -1.89
N ASP A 103 10.70 -4.98 -0.78
CA ASP A 103 9.65 -6.00 -0.77
C ASP A 103 8.29 -5.42 -1.12
N ASN A 104 7.99 -4.23 -0.60
CA ASN A 104 6.71 -3.57 -0.82
C ASN A 104 6.63 -2.92 -2.19
N LEU A 105 7.76 -2.52 -2.76
CA LEU A 105 7.84 -1.98 -4.10
C LEU A 105 7.32 -2.99 -5.14
N LYS A 106 7.68 -4.27 -5.01
CA LYS A 106 7.22 -5.31 -5.92
C LYS A 106 5.70 -5.45 -5.90
N ILE A 107 5.09 -5.31 -4.73
CA ILE A 107 3.64 -5.42 -4.56
C ILE A 107 2.93 -4.21 -5.15
N LEU A 108 3.49 -3.01 -4.97
CA LEU A 108 2.87 -1.76 -5.38
C LEU A 108 3.06 -1.41 -6.86
N ARG A 109 4.10 -1.94 -7.52
CA ARG A 109 4.40 -1.64 -8.92
C ARG A 109 3.22 -1.79 -9.89
N PRO A 110 2.41 -2.87 -9.82
CA PRO A 110 1.26 -2.99 -10.72
C PRO A 110 0.27 -1.85 -10.56
N PHE A 111 0.09 -1.33 -9.35
CA PHE A 111 -0.82 -0.21 -9.10
C PHE A 111 -0.25 1.09 -9.69
N PHE A 112 1.04 1.34 -9.52
CA PHE A 112 1.69 2.51 -10.10
C PHE A 112 1.68 2.45 -11.63
N LYS A 113 1.88 1.28 -12.19
CA LYS A 113 1.79 1.06 -13.63
C LYS A 113 0.39 1.37 -14.14
N HIS A 114 -0.63 0.95 -13.41
CA HIS A 114 -2.02 1.27 -13.74
C HIS A 114 -2.25 2.78 -13.75
N ILE A 115 -1.76 3.50 -12.73
CA ILE A 115 -1.88 4.96 -12.64
C ILE A 115 -1.22 5.62 -13.85
N ASN A 116 -0.01 5.20 -14.22
CA ASN A 116 0.72 5.75 -15.36
C ASN A 116 -0.01 5.50 -16.68
N GLN A 117 -0.60 4.33 -16.86
CA GLN A 117 -1.38 4.00 -18.06
C GLN A 117 -2.62 4.88 -18.18
N GLN A 118 -3.32 5.14 -17.09
CA GLN A 118 -4.50 6.01 -17.09
C GLN A 118 -4.10 7.46 -17.40
N THR A 119 -2.99 7.93 -16.85
CA THR A 119 -2.47 9.26 -17.11
C THR A 119 -2.11 9.43 -18.60
N GLN A 120 -1.44 8.46 -19.20
CA GLN A 120 -1.10 8.49 -20.64
C GLN A 120 -2.35 8.54 -21.51
N LYS A 121 -3.40 7.79 -21.17
CA LYS A 121 -4.67 7.83 -21.91
C LYS A 121 -5.30 9.21 -21.88
N LEU A 122 -5.24 9.89 -20.75
CA LEU A 122 -5.78 11.24 -20.60
C LEU A 122 -4.97 12.26 -21.42
N GLU A 123 -3.64 12.11 -21.47
CA GLU A 123 -2.76 13.00 -22.23
C GLU A 123 -2.91 12.84 -23.75
N THR A 124 -3.27 11.63 -24.20
CA THR A 124 -3.43 11.34 -25.63
C THR A 124 -4.86 11.48 -26.14
N ALA A 125 -5.80 11.75 -25.25
CA ALA A 125 -7.21 11.89 -25.60
C ALA A 125 -7.52 13.23 -26.29
#